data_7b15c430609ee1d45269853ef58911a8
#
_entry.id   7b15c430609ee1d45269853ef58911a8
#
_cell.length_a   1.000
_cell.length_b   1.000
_cell.length_c   1.000
_cell.angle_alpha   90.00
_cell.angle_beta   90.00
_cell.angle_gamma   90.00
#
_symmetry.space_group_name_H-M   'P 1'
#
loop_
_entity.id
_entity.type
_entity.pdbx_description
1 polymer ?
#
loop_
_entity_poly.entity_id
_entity_poly.type
_entity_poly.pdbx_seq_one_letter_code
_entity_poly.pdbx_strand_id
1 'polypeptide(L)'
;MPDITAFYAQPAGFTSPGNHADALARLPADLAALTEVAHGLIVHEHLAGMYGFELAGERRASVHIRPVSRLLDQIVAEDGRPLDVAREPFARVPGNCRHFTVLTVAALRAHGIPARARCGFGGYFGTGW
;
A
#
# COMPACT_ATOMS: atom_id res chain seq x y z
N MET A 1 3.61 -19.26 -25.73
CA MET A 1 3.97 -18.82 -24.35
C MET A 1 3.08 -17.68 -23.97
N PRO A 2 2.39 -17.76 -22.84
CA PRO A 2 1.66 -16.59 -22.36
C PRO A 2 2.63 -15.44 -22.07
N ASP A 3 2.21 -14.24 -22.41
CA ASP A 3 3.00 -13.05 -22.12
C ASP A 3 2.94 -12.77 -20.60
N ILE A 4 4.03 -13.06 -19.92
CA ILE A 4 4.15 -12.87 -18.48
C ILE A 4 4.00 -11.39 -18.10
N THR A 5 4.38 -10.49 -18.98
CA THR A 5 4.25 -9.05 -18.76
C THR A 5 2.78 -8.67 -18.71
N ALA A 6 1.99 -9.16 -19.67
CA ALA A 6 0.55 -8.94 -19.70
C ALA A 6 -0.14 -9.51 -18.44
N PHE A 7 0.31 -10.67 -17.97
CA PHE A 7 -0.21 -11.28 -16.74
C PHE A 7 -0.01 -10.34 -15.53
N TYR A 8 1.18 -9.78 -15.38
CA TYR A 8 1.48 -8.89 -14.24
C TYR A 8 0.94 -7.46 -14.41
N ALA A 9 0.39 -7.12 -15.55
CA ALA A 9 -0.28 -5.84 -15.78
C ALA A 9 -1.77 -5.85 -15.36
N GLN A 10 -2.30 -6.99 -14.95
CA GLN A 10 -3.71 -7.14 -14.57
C GLN A 10 -3.87 -7.25 -13.05
N PRO A 11 -4.88 -6.59 -12.47
CA PRO A 11 -5.23 -6.81 -11.08
C PRO A 11 -5.64 -8.26 -10.85
N ALA A 12 -5.15 -8.85 -9.78
CA ALA A 12 -5.50 -10.23 -9.41
C ALA A 12 -5.20 -10.48 -7.92
N GLY A 13 -5.95 -11.36 -7.30
CA GLY A 13 -5.73 -11.75 -5.91
C GLY A 13 -5.71 -10.55 -4.97
N PHE A 14 -4.64 -10.42 -4.19
CA PHE A 14 -4.52 -9.32 -3.21
C PHE A 14 -4.39 -7.94 -3.83
N THR A 15 -4.13 -7.84 -5.13
CA THR A 15 -4.05 -6.55 -5.84
C THR A 15 -5.37 -6.17 -6.54
N SER A 16 -6.39 -6.99 -6.45
CA SER A 16 -7.73 -6.65 -6.99
C SER A 16 -8.36 -5.53 -6.16
N PRO A 17 -8.70 -4.39 -6.79
CA PRO A 17 -9.06 -3.19 -6.05
C PRO A 17 -10.49 -3.17 -5.49
N GLY A 18 -11.33 -4.14 -5.80
CA GLY A 18 -12.74 -4.11 -5.41
C GLY A 18 -13.44 -2.87 -5.97
N ASN A 19 -14.10 -2.13 -5.12
CA ASN A 19 -14.83 -0.91 -5.50
C ASN A 19 -13.92 0.31 -5.71
N HIS A 20 -12.60 0.14 -5.60
CA HIS A 20 -11.64 1.26 -5.62
C HIS A 20 -10.85 1.36 -6.93
N ALA A 21 -11.27 0.66 -7.99
CA ALA A 21 -10.58 0.66 -9.27
C ALA A 21 -10.41 2.08 -9.83
N ASP A 22 -11.48 2.87 -9.81
CA ASP A 22 -11.45 4.24 -10.32
C ASP A 22 -10.56 5.15 -9.48
N ALA A 23 -10.56 4.97 -8.16
CA ALA A 23 -9.71 5.74 -7.26
C ALA A 23 -8.23 5.47 -7.52
N LEU A 24 -7.85 4.21 -7.75
CA LEU A 24 -6.47 3.86 -8.11
C LEU A 24 -6.10 4.39 -9.50
N ALA A 25 -7.02 4.32 -10.46
CA ALA A 25 -6.77 4.82 -11.82
C ALA A 25 -6.56 6.33 -11.88
N ARG A 26 -7.06 7.07 -10.89
CA ARG A 26 -6.84 8.52 -10.78
C ARG A 26 -5.49 8.90 -10.17
N LEU A 27 -4.78 7.95 -9.58
CA LEU A 27 -3.44 8.20 -9.05
C LEU A 27 -2.44 8.38 -10.19
N PRO A 28 -1.29 9.03 -9.93
CA PRO A 28 -0.25 9.12 -10.95
C PRO A 28 0.29 7.74 -11.34
N ALA A 29 0.76 7.59 -12.58
CA ALA A 29 1.34 6.35 -13.10
C ALA A 29 2.85 6.25 -12.86
N ASP A 30 3.40 7.14 -12.07
CA ASP A 30 4.83 7.22 -11.75
C ASP A 30 5.13 6.53 -10.43
N LEU A 31 6.14 5.65 -10.41
CA LEU A 31 6.49 4.87 -9.22
C LEU A 31 6.87 5.76 -8.03
N ALA A 32 7.67 6.81 -8.26
CA ALA A 32 8.07 7.71 -7.18
C ALA A 32 6.85 8.41 -6.56
N ALA A 33 5.93 8.89 -7.39
CA ALA A 33 4.70 9.52 -6.93
C ALA A 33 3.80 8.53 -6.17
N LEU A 34 3.72 7.28 -6.63
CA LEU A 34 2.92 6.24 -5.96
C LEU A 34 3.50 5.87 -4.60
N THR A 35 4.82 5.87 -4.45
CA THR A 35 5.44 5.64 -3.12
C THR A 35 5.09 6.77 -2.16
N GLU A 36 5.06 8.01 -2.61
CA GLU A 36 4.61 9.14 -1.79
C GLU A 36 3.14 9.00 -1.40
N VAL A 37 2.29 8.58 -2.33
CA VAL A 37 0.86 8.31 -2.02
C VAL A 37 0.75 7.24 -0.93
N ALA A 38 1.45 6.11 -1.06
CA ALA A 38 1.43 5.06 -0.07
C ALA A 38 1.91 5.56 1.31
N HIS A 39 2.96 6.37 1.34
CA HIS A 39 3.45 7.01 2.55
C HIS A 39 2.42 7.94 3.20
N GLY A 40 1.62 8.61 2.41
CA GLY A 40 0.56 9.49 2.90
C GLY A 40 -0.65 8.77 3.46
N LEU A 41 -0.81 7.48 3.18
CA LEU A 41 -1.99 6.68 3.54
C LEU A 41 -1.70 5.67 4.66
N ILE A 42 -0.47 5.17 4.74
CA ILE A 42 -0.08 4.08 5.62
C ILE A 42 1.05 4.55 6.53
N VAL A 43 0.99 4.19 7.81
CA VAL A 43 2.11 4.34 8.74
C VAL A 43 2.63 2.95 9.10
N HIS A 44 3.94 2.78 9.04
CA HIS A 44 4.55 1.49 9.42
C HIS A 44 4.37 1.26 10.92
N GLU A 45 3.89 0.07 11.31
CA GLU A 45 3.55 -0.27 12.69
C GLU A 45 4.69 -0.08 13.70
N HIS A 46 5.94 -0.18 13.24
CA HIS A 46 7.12 -0.02 14.08
C HIS A 46 7.74 1.38 14.01
N LEU A 47 7.23 2.27 13.17
CA LEU A 47 7.82 3.57 12.92
C LEU A 47 6.96 4.75 13.41
N ALA A 48 5.85 4.48 14.08
CA ALA A 48 4.98 5.53 14.61
C ALA A 48 5.73 6.50 15.55
N GLY A 49 6.67 5.97 16.33
CA GLY A 49 7.51 6.78 17.24
C GLY A 49 8.34 7.83 16.52
N MET A 50 8.72 7.61 15.26
CA MET A 50 9.45 8.60 14.48
C MET A 50 8.60 9.84 14.15
N TYR A 51 7.28 9.69 14.20
CA TYR A 51 6.32 10.78 14.00
C TYR A 51 5.80 11.34 15.33
N GLY A 52 6.32 10.88 16.45
CA GLY A 52 5.99 11.41 17.76
C GLY A 52 4.71 10.87 18.40
N PHE A 53 4.21 9.71 17.97
CA PHE A 53 3.03 9.11 18.56
C PHE A 53 3.18 7.61 18.76
N GLU A 54 2.31 7.03 19.61
CA GLU A 54 2.23 5.59 19.82
C GLU A 54 0.94 5.05 19.21
N LEU A 55 1.02 3.85 18.61
CA LEU A 55 -0.17 3.17 18.09
C LEU A 55 -0.91 2.47 19.24
N ALA A 56 -2.18 2.80 19.42
CA ALA A 56 -3.07 2.03 20.28
C ALA A 56 -3.18 0.60 19.78
N GLY A 57 -3.31 -0.38 20.71
CA GLY A 57 -3.33 -1.79 20.35
C GLY A 57 -4.42 -2.16 19.34
N GLU A 58 -5.59 -1.58 19.48
CA GLU A 58 -6.73 -1.80 18.58
C GLU A 58 -6.47 -1.30 17.16
N ARG A 59 -5.68 -0.23 16.99
CA ARG A 59 -5.32 0.27 15.67
C ARG A 59 -4.34 -0.64 14.93
N ARG A 60 -3.60 -1.48 15.64
CA ARG A 60 -2.69 -2.44 15.03
C ARG A 60 -3.41 -3.57 14.31
N ALA A 61 -4.72 -3.74 14.51
CA ALA A 61 -5.49 -4.80 13.84
C ALA A 61 -5.43 -4.70 12.30
N SER A 62 -5.26 -3.49 11.75
CA SER A 62 -5.14 -3.29 10.30
C SER A 62 -3.93 -3.97 9.68
N VAL A 63 -2.89 -4.30 10.44
CA VAL A 63 -1.71 -5.02 9.92
C VAL A 63 -2.03 -6.45 9.47
N HIS A 64 -3.18 -6.99 9.86
CA HIS A 64 -3.66 -8.30 9.44
C HIS A 64 -4.45 -8.26 8.13
N ILE A 65 -4.79 -7.09 7.62
CA ILE A 65 -5.46 -6.95 6.33
C ILE A 65 -4.49 -7.40 5.24
N ARG A 66 -4.97 -8.26 4.31
CA ARG A 66 -4.16 -8.77 3.22
C ARG A 66 -4.61 -8.24 1.85
N PRO A 67 -5.89 -8.30 1.46
CA PRO A 67 -6.30 -7.77 0.16
C PRO A 67 -6.24 -6.24 0.15
N VAL A 68 -5.76 -5.67 -0.96
CA VAL A 68 -5.73 -4.21 -1.13
C VAL A 68 -7.13 -3.60 -1.08
N SER A 69 -8.15 -4.32 -1.54
CA SER A 69 -9.53 -3.84 -1.47
C SER A 69 -9.96 -3.52 -0.04
N ARG A 70 -9.62 -4.38 0.91
CA ARG A 70 -9.94 -4.18 2.33
C ARG A 70 -9.08 -3.09 2.98
N LEU A 71 -7.84 -2.97 2.54
CA LEU A 71 -6.97 -1.87 2.98
C LEU A 71 -7.55 -0.53 2.53
N LEU A 72 -7.98 -0.44 1.28
CA LEU A 72 -8.60 0.76 0.73
C LEU A 72 -9.95 1.06 1.41
N ASP A 73 -10.75 0.03 1.70
CA ASP A 73 -11.97 0.19 2.48
C ASP A 73 -11.69 0.86 3.83
N GLN A 74 -10.65 0.41 4.52
CA GLN A 74 -10.23 0.97 5.81
C GLN A 74 -9.77 2.42 5.67
N ILE A 75 -8.93 2.70 4.68
CA ILE A 75 -8.41 4.05 4.42
C ILE A 75 -9.57 5.02 4.17
N VAL A 76 -10.49 4.65 3.30
CA VAL A 76 -11.63 5.51 2.92
C VAL A 76 -12.62 5.66 4.07
N ALA A 77 -12.83 4.60 4.85
CA ALA A 77 -13.72 4.67 6.01
C ALA A 77 -13.21 5.62 7.09
N GLU A 78 -11.90 5.69 7.30
CA GLU A 78 -11.29 6.60 8.27
C GLU A 78 -11.20 8.04 7.76
N ASP A 79 -10.97 8.22 6.46
CA ASP A 79 -10.83 9.53 5.84
C ASP A 79 -11.21 9.42 4.36
N GLY A 80 -12.35 9.97 3.98
CA GLY A 80 -12.91 9.89 2.64
C GLY A 80 -12.28 10.84 1.61
N ARG A 81 -11.24 11.58 1.96
CA ARG A 81 -10.55 12.46 1.00
C ARG A 81 -9.88 11.63 -0.11
N PRO A 82 -9.57 12.23 -1.28
CA PRO A 82 -8.86 11.52 -2.35
C PRO A 82 -7.59 10.84 -1.85
N LEU A 83 -7.22 9.72 -2.47
CA LEU A 83 -6.07 8.91 -2.03
C LEU A 83 -4.73 9.64 -2.15
N ASP A 84 -4.61 10.60 -3.05
CA ASP A 84 -3.40 11.41 -3.23
C ASP A 84 -3.25 12.56 -2.22
N VAL A 85 -4.24 12.75 -1.36
CA VAL A 85 -4.16 13.69 -0.24
C VAL A 85 -3.54 12.98 0.96
N ALA A 86 -2.33 13.38 1.34
CA ALA A 86 -1.66 12.76 2.49
C ALA A 86 -2.43 13.02 3.78
N ARG A 87 -2.58 11.97 4.60
CA ARG A 87 -3.13 12.07 5.95
C ARG A 87 -2.03 12.46 6.92
N GLU A 88 -2.40 13.11 8.01
CA GLU A 88 -1.47 13.31 9.12
C GLU A 88 -0.96 11.95 9.61
N PRO A 89 0.30 11.84 10.05
CA PRO A 89 0.87 10.54 10.42
C PRO A 89 0.03 9.71 11.38
N PHE A 90 -0.54 10.35 12.41
CA PHE A 90 -1.38 9.66 13.40
C PHE A 90 -2.75 9.21 12.82
N ALA A 91 -3.16 9.74 11.68
CA ALA A 91 -4.41 9.40 11.00
C ALA A 91 -4.21 8.37 9.87
N ARG A 92 -2.97 7.99 9.57
CA ARG A 92 -2.67 6.96 8.56
C ARG A 92 -3.03 5.59 9.08
N VAL A 93 -3.42 4.70 8.18
CA VAL A 93 -3.73 3.31 8.54
C VAL A 93 -2.45 2.56 8.88
N PRO A 94 -2.35 1.93 10.06
CA PRO A 94 -1.18 1.13 10.40
C PRO A 94 -1.00 -0.07 9.47
N GLY A 95 0.21 -0.29 9.00
CA GLY A 95 0.58 -1.41 8.14
C GLY A 95 2.03 -1.77 8.31
N ASN A 96 2.54 -2.58 7.40
CA ASN A 96 3.94 -2.96 7.33
C ASN A 96 4.39 -2.94 5.86
N CYS A 97 5.61 -3.39 5.59
CA CYS A 97 6.18 -3.37 4.24
C CYS A 97 5.28 -4.04 3.19
N ARG A 98 4.56 -5.10 3.57
CA ARG A 98 3.61 -5.78 2.67
C ARG A 98 2.49 -4.85 2.22
N HIS A 99 1.93 -4.03 3.11
CA HIS A 99 0.84 -3.10 2.78
C HIS A 99 1.30 -2.03 1.78
N PHE A 100 2.47 -1.45 2.00
CA PHE A 100 3.06 -0.50 1.05
C PHE A 100 3.26 -1.16 -0.32
N THR A 101 3.78 -2.38 -0.34
CA THR A 101 4.04 -3.12 -1.58
C THR A 101 2.76 -3.45 -2.33
N VAL A 102 1.77 -4.01 -1.65
CA VAL A 102 0.51 -4.43 -2.29
C VAL A 102 -0.25 -3.22 -2.84
N LEU A 103 -0.29 -2.12 -2.11
CA LEU A 103 -0.92 -0.89 -2.57
C LEU A 103 -0.22 -0.32 -3.82
N THR A 104 1.10 -0.26 -3.79
CA THR A 104 1.89 0.25 -4.93
C THR A 104 1.72 -0.64 -6.16
N VAL A 105 1.80 -1.96 -6.00
CA VAL A 105 1.60 -2.90 -7.11
C VAL A 105 0.18 -2.79 -7.67
N ALA A 106 -0.82 -2.69 -6.80
CA ALA A 106 -2.21 -2.53 -7.23
C ALA A 106 -2.41 -1.24 -8.04
N ALA A 107 -1.81 -0.14 -7.61
CA ALA A 107 -1.89 1.14 -8.32
C ALA A 107 -1.21 1.06 -9.69
N LEU A 108 -0.02 0.46 -9.78
CA LEU A 108 0.66 0.25 -11.06
C LEU A 108 -0.18 -0.60 -12.01
N ARG A 109 -0.73 -1.71 -11.53
CA ARG A 109 -1.60 -2.57 -12.34
C ARG A 109 -2.89 -1.89 -12.77
N ALA A 110 -3.42 -0.97 -11.97
CA ALA A 110 -4.58 -0.17 -12.35
C ALA A 110 -4.30 0.72 -13.57
N HIS A 111 -3.04 1.05 -13.81
CA HIS A 111 -2.58 1.76 -15.01
C HIS A 111 -2.09 0.82 -16.12
N GLY A 112 -2.29 -0.49 -15.99
CA GLY A 112 -1.81 -1.46 -16.96
C GLY A 112 -0.30 -1.63 -16.97
N ILE A 113 0.40 -1.18 -15.93
CA ILE A 113 1.85 -1.29 -15.80
C ILE A 113 2.18 -2.62 -15.13
N PRO A 114 2.98 -3.50 -15.77
CA PRO A 114 3.37 -4.77 -15.17
C PRO A 114 4.16 -4.56 -13.89
N ALA A 115 3.69 -5.19 -12.82
CA ALA A 115 4.34 -5.10 -11.51
C ALA A 115 4.05 -6.35 -10.69
N ARG A 116 5.01 -6.76 -9.88
CA ARG A 116 4.84 -7.86 -8.93
C ARG A 116 5.58 -7.58 -7.63
N ALA A 117 5.03 -8.07 -6.54
CA ALA A 117 5.73 -8.09 -5.26
C ALA A 117 6.74 -9.24 -5.24
N ARG A 118 7.89 -9.03 -4.62
CA ARG A 118 8.90 -10.07 -4.39
C ARG A 118 9.27 -10.10 -2.92
N CYS A 119 9.41 -11.30 -2.39
CA CYS A 119 10.05 -11.51 -1.09
C CYS A 119 11.57 -11.54 -1.26
N GLY A 120 12.27 -11.03 -0.28
CA GLY A 120 13.73 -10.99 -0.31
C GLY A 120 14.31 -10.70 1.07
N PHE A 121 15.59 -10.52 1.13
CA PHE A 121 16.32 -10.22 2.35
C PHE A 121 16.86 -8.79 2.30
N GLY A 122 16.65 -8.04 3.37
CA GLY A 122 17.18 -6.68 3.51
C GLY A 122 18.43 -6.66 4.37
N GLY A 123 19.60 -6.71 3.75
CA GLY A 123 20.88 -6.69 4.48
C GLY A 123 21.12 -5.43 5.30
N TYR A 124 20.30 -4.40 5.11
CA TYR A 124 20.37 -3.16 5.87
C TYR A 124 19.62 -3.20 7.23
N PHE A 125 18.92 -4.31 7.53
CA PHE A 125 18.15 -4.41 8.77
C PHE A 125 18.98 -4.87 9.98
N GLY A 126 20.24 -5.18 9.81
CA GLY A 126 21.03 -5.62 10.95
C GLY A 126 22.40 -6.16 10.58
N THR A 127 23.06 -6.68 11.60
CA THR A 127 24.40 -7.25 11.48
C THR A 127 24.35 -8.63 10.85
N GLY A 128 24.74 -8.72 9.62
CA GLY A 128 25.19 -9.96 8.96
C GLY A 128 24.21 -11.13 8.90
N TRP A 129 24.09 -11.66 7.75
CA TRP A 129 23.53 -12.95 7.46
C TRP A 129 24.69 -13.96 7.35
#